data_00e9490a5a38efe37539ba3cf1dfe5c7
#
_entry.id   00e9490a5a38efe37539ba3cf1dfe5c7
#
_cell.length_a   1.000
_cell.length_b   1.000
_cell.length_c   1.000
_cell.angle_alpha   90.00
_cell.angle_beta   90.00
_cell.angle_gamma   90.00
#
_symmetry.space_group_name_H-M   'P 1'
#
loop_
_entity.id
_entity.type
_entity.pdbx_description
1 polymer ?
#
loop_
_entity_poly.entity_id
_entity_poly.type
_entity_poly.pdbx_seq_one_letter_code
_entity_poly.pdbx_strand_id
1 'polypeptide(L)'
;WKEYTASFKATATEPKAKLNIWFEGTGVIDIDMISLFPQDTWKNRPKGLRADLVQLLADMKPGFLRFPGGCMVEGRDLASRYQWKKTVGNIEDRELLVNRWNTEFVHRPAPDYFQTFGLGFFEYFQLAEDIGAAPLPILSCGMACQFNTAELVPMDQLDPYIQDALDLIEFANGPTTSKWGK
;
A
#
# COMPACT_ATOMS: atom_id res chain seq x y z
N TRP A 1 -16.20 -3.86 16.88
CA TRP A 1 -15.26 -4.75 16.17
C TRP A 1 -14.41 -5.54 17.17
N LYS A 2 -14.04 -6.77 16.79
CA LYS A 2 -13.14 -7.60 17.59
C LYS A 2 -12.15 -8.29 16.65
N GLU A 3 -10.85 -8.18 16.95
CA GLU A 3 -9.81 -8.89 16.22
C GLU A 3 -9.73 -10.35 16.67
N TYR A 4 -9.63 -11.24 15.68
CA TYR A 4 -9.39 -12.66 15.88
C TYR A 4 -8.11 -13.05 15.14
N THR A 5 -7.22 -13.71 15.84
CA THR A 5 -5.93 -14.17 15.28
C THR A 5 -5.83 -15.69 15.42
N ALA A 6 -5.39 -16.34 14.38
CA ALA A 6 -5.06 -17.77 14.40
C ALA A 6 -3.73 -18.01 13.69
N SER A 7 -2.99 -19.01 14.17
CA SER A 7 -1.75 -19.42 13.53
C SER A 7 -1.87 -20.89 13.13
N PHE A 8 -1.37 -21.21 11.95
CA PHE A 8 -1.29 -22.59 11.48
C PHE A 8 0.01 -22.84 10.73
N LYS A 9 0.40 -24.10 10.64
CA LYS A 9 1.58 -24.51 9.89
C LYS A 9 1.13 -25.34 8.68
N ALA A 10 1.57 -24.97 7.51
CA ALA A 10 1.35 -25.79 6.32
C ALA A 10 2.05 -27.15 6.48
N THR A 11 1.35 -28.23 6.17
CA THR A 11 1.88 -29.60 6.23
C THR A 11 2.49 -30.06 4.91
N ALA A 12 2.21 -29.34 3.83
CA ALA A 12 2.72 -29.60 2.49
C ALA A 12 2.81 -28.31 1.66
N THR A 13 3.58 -28.34 0.59
CA THR A 13 3.58 -27.29 -0.43
C THR A 13 2.46 -27.58 -1.43
N GLU A 14 1.52 -26.66 -1.57
CA GLU A 14 0.37 -26.77 -2.48
C GLU A 14 0.23 -25.45 -3.26
N PRO A 15 0.57 -25.43 -4.56
CA PRO A 15 0.54 -24.22 -5.37
C PRO A 15 -0.88 -23.71 -5.66
N LYS A 16 -1.91 -24.53 -5.40
CA LYS A 16 -3.32 -24.20 -5.59
C LYS A 16 -4.10 -24.21 -4.27
N ALA A 17 -3.42 -23.97 -3.16
CA ALA A 17 -4.05 -23.91 -1.85
C ALA A 17 -5.15 -22.83 -1.82
N LYS A 18 -6.22 -23.11 -1.08
CA LYS A 18 -7.32 -22.19 -0.85
C LYS A 18 -7.50 -21.97 0.63
N LEU A 19 -7.65 -20.70 1.03
CA LEU A 19 -8.10 -20.34 2.36
C LEU A 19 -9.62 -20.28 2.34
N ASN A 20 -10.26 -21.03 3.25
CA ASN A 20 -11.70 -20.99 3.46
C ASN A 20 -11.97 -20.60 4.92
N ILE A 21 -12.92 -19.71 5.13
CA ILE A 21 -13.38 -19.31 6.45
C ILE A 21 -14.84 -19.74 6.56
N TRP A 22 -15.15 -20.58 7.54
CA TRP A 22 -16.47 -21.16 7.75
C TRP A 22 -17.16 -20.48 8.93
N PHE A 23 -18.43 -20.22 8.77
CA PHE A 23 -19.30 -19.70 9.83
C PHE A 23 -20.45 -20.67 10.02
N GLU A 24 -20.74 -21.02 11.27
CA GLU A 24 -21.84 -21.89 11.64
C GLU A 24 -22.78 -21.15 12.60
N GLY A 25 -24.07 -21.35 12.41
CA GLY A 25 -25.11 -20.73 13.24
C GLY A 25 -26.06 -19.85 12.44
N THR A 26 -26.93 -19.15 13.16
CA THR A 26 -27.90 -18.18 12.60
C THR A 26 -27.60 -16.79 13.14
N GLY A 27 -27.59 -15.80 12.26
CA GLY A 27 -27.31 -14.41 12.63
C GLY A 27 -26.72 -13.61 11.47
N VAL A 28 -26.34 -12.38 11.76
CA VAL A 28 -25.60 -11.49 10.84
C VAL A 28 -24.19 -11.34 11.37
N ILE A 29 -23.22 -11.44 10.49
CA ILE A 29 -21.81 -11.23 10.80
C ILE A 29 -21.22 -10.25 9.80
N ASP A 30 -20.59 -9.22 10.30
CA ASP A 30 -19.80 -8.30 9.51
C ASP A 30 -18.32 -8.65 9.65
N ILE A 31 -17.60 -8.71 8.53
CA ILE A 31 -16.21 -9.14 8.48
C ILE A 31 -15.41 -8.08 7.75
N ASP A 32 -14.27 -7.72 8.32
CA ASP A 32 -13.33 -6.77 7.74
C ASP A 32 -11.89 -7.22 7.96
N MET A 33 -10.95 -6.65 7.21
CA MET A 33 -9.51 -6.82 7.37
C MET A 33 -9.03 -8.29 7.40
N ILE A 34 -9.65 -9.17 6.59
CA ILE A 34 -9.14 -10.53 6.45
C ILE A 34 -7.74 -10.49 5.85
N SER A 35 -6.76 -10.99 6.60
CA SER A 35 -5.36 -10.93 6.22
C SER A 35 -4.63 -12.24 6.55
N LEU A 36 -3.62 -12.56 5.76
CA LEU A 36 -2.77 -13.71 5.96
C LEU A 36 -1.30 -13.29 5.82
N PHE A 37 -0.56 -13.38 6.90
CA PHE A 37 0.85 -13.01 6.93
C PHE A 37 1.72 -14.22 7.27
N PRO A 38 2.95 -14.33 6.70
CA PRO A 38 3.92 -15.29 7.18
C PRO A 38 4.34 -14.96 8.62
N GLN A 39 4.63 -15.96 9.41
CA GLN A 39 5.17 -15.76 10.76
C GLN A 39 6.64 -15.29 10.68
N ASP A 40 7.38 -15.81 9.71
CA ASP A 40 8.76 -15.40 9.44
C ASP A 40 8.75 -14.19 8.49
N THR A 41 8.99 -13.03 9.06
CA THR A 41 9.01 -11.76 8.34
C THR A 41 10.38 -11.11 8.44
N TRP A 42 10.66 -10.23 7.52
CA TRP A 42 11.90 -9.45 7.53
C TRP A 42 12.06 -8.68 8.84
N LYS A 43 13.21 -8.90 9.52
CA LYS A 43 13.50 -8.35 10.86
C LYS A 43 12.45 -8.67 11.93
N ASN A 44 11.70 -9.75 11.76
CA ASN A 44 10.65 -10.19 12.69
C ASN A 44 9.57 -9.14 12.98
N ARG A 45 9.26 -8.28 12.00
CA ARG A 45 8.23 -7.26 12.16
C ARG A 45 6.84 -7.86 12.08
N PRO A 46 5.95 -7.58 13.04
CA PRO A 46 4.55 -8.03 12.98
C PRO A 46 3.88 -7.57 11.68
N LYS A 47 3.17 -8.46 10.99
CA LYS A 47 2.52 -8.18 9.69
C LYS A 47 3.51 -7.66 8.63
N GLY A 48 4.80 -7.95 8.80
CA GLY A 48 5.89 -7.46 7.95
C GLY A 48 6.02 -8.17 6.60
N LEU A 49 7.02 -7.75 5.85
CA LEU A 49 7.32 -8.30 4.53
C LEU A 49 7.94 -9.71 4.66
N ARG A 50 7.76 -10.53 3.65
CA ARG A 50 8.37 -11.86 3.56
C ARG A 50 9.89 -11.76 3.59
N ALA A 51 10.50 -12.46 4.55
CA ALA A 51 11.95 -12.43 4.77
C ALA A 51 12.73 -12.90 3.53
N ASP A 52 12.28 -13.96 2.87
CA ASP A 52 12.92 -14.52 1.68
C ASP A 52 12.93 -13.55 0.49
N LEU A 53 11.83 -12.82 0.25
CA LEU A 53 11.74 -11.86 -0.84
C LEU A 53 12.57 -10.60 -0.56
N VAL A 54 12.55 -10.09 0.66
CA VAL A 54 13.35 -8.92 1.03
C VAL A 54 14.84 -9.26 1.00
N GLN A 55 15.23 -10.49 1.37
CA GLN A 55 16.61 -10.92 1.25
C GLN A 55 17.11 -10.85 -0.20
N LEU A 56 16.31 -11.29 -1.16
CA LEU A 56 16.66 -11.18 -2.58
C LEU A 56 16.86 -9.72 -3.02
N LEU A 57 16.01 -8.81 -2.56
CA LEU A 57 16.16 -7.39 -2.83
C LEU A 57 17.43 -6.83 -2.19
N ALA A 58 17.74 -7.21 -0.95
CA ALA A 58 18.94 -6.78 -0.24
C ALA A 58 20.21 -7.28 -0.93
N ASP A 59 20.20 -8.53 -1.42
CA ASP A 59 21.33 -9.13 -2.13
C ASP A 59 21.64 -8.43 -3.46
N MET A 60 20.61 -7.83 -4.10
CA MET A 60 20.78 -7.01 -5.30
C MET A 60 21.53 -5.70 -5.04
N LYS A 61 21.58 -5.24 -3.78
CA LYS A 61 22.21 -3.97 -3.37
C LYS A 61 21.79 -2.79 -4.23
N PRO A 62 20.47 -2.51 -4.36
CA PRO A 62 20.00 -1.42 -5.21
C PRO A 62 20.47 -0.07 -4.68
N GLY A 63 20.85 0.84 -5.57
CA GLY A 63 21.21 2.20 -5.18
C GLY A 63 20.02 3.03 -4.73
N PHE A 64 18.81 2.71 -5.21
CA PHE A 64 17.59 3.39 -4.82
C PHE A 64 16.37 2.47 -4.92
N LEU A 65 15.31 2.81 -4.20
CA LEU A 65 13.99 2.18 -4.26
C LEU A 65 12.97 3.23 -4.70
N ARG A 66 12.44 3.08 -5.93
CA ARG A 66 11.37 3.94 -6.47
C ARG A 66 10.00 3.38 -6.13
N PHE A 67 9.13 4.22 -5.55
CA PHE A 67 7.78 3.84 -5.16
C PHE A 67 6.80 5.03 -5.20
N PRO A 68 5.46 4.77 -5.36
CA PRO A 68 4.87 3.52 -5.84
C PRO A 68 5.03 3.33 -7.35
N GLY A 69 5.07 4.37 -8.15
CA GLY A 69 5.25 4.32 -9.59
C GLY A 69 4.22 5.13 -10.38
N GLY A 70 4.44 5.31 -11.68
CA GLY A 70 3.74 6.27 -12.55
C GLY A 70 2.22 6.18 -12.55
N CYS A 71 1.65 5.26 -13.34
CA CYS A 71 0.19 5.12 -13.48
C CYS A 71 -0.54 4.88 -12.16
N MET A 72 0.12 4.25 -11.17
CA MET A 72 -0.45 4.06 -9.84
C MET A 72 -0.61 5.38 -9.09
N VAL A 73 0.37 6.28 -9.25
CA VAL A 73 0.33 7.62 -8.64
C VAL A 73 -0.75 8.48 -9.29
N GLU A 74 -0.86 8.38 -10.61
CA GLU A 74 -1.84 9.15 -11.39
C GLU A 74 -3.28 8.74 -11.08
N GLY A 75 -3.52 7.44 -10.83
CA GLY A 75 -4.86 6.90 -10.67
C GLY A 75 -5.65 6.83 -11.99
N ARG A 76 -6.87 6.34 -11.93
CA ARG A 76 -7.81 6.37 -13.06
C ARG A 76 -8.32 7.79 -13.33
N ASP A 77 -8.61 8.51 -12.27
CA ASP A 77 -9.07 9.89 -12.19
C ASP A 77 -8.37 10.58 -11.02
N LEU A 78 -8.48 11.89 -10.90
CA LEU A 78 -7.83 12.64 -9.81
C LEU A 78 -8.35 12.22 -8.42
N ALA A 79 -9.58 11.75 -8.30
CA ALA A 79 -10.14 11.30 -7.04
C ALA A 79 -9.48 10.00 -6.55
N SER A 80 -9.19 9.07 -7.48
CA SER A 80 -8.55 7.78 -7.20
C SER A 80 -7.03 7.79 -7.30
N ARG A 81 -6.40 8.97 -7.40
CA ARG A 81 -4.93 9.09 -7.37
C ARG A 81 -4.35 8.56 -6.07
N TYR A 82 -3.12 8.12 -6.10
CA TYR A 82 -2.40 7.70 -4.92
C TYR A 82 -2.10 8.92 -4.01
N GLN A 83 -2.65 8.92 -2.82
CA GLN A 83 -2.47 9.95 -1.82
C GLN A 83 -1.70 9.35 -0.64
N TRP A 84 -0.41 9.67 -0.52
CA TRP A 84 0.47 9.02 0.45
C TRP A 84 -0.01 9.15 1.91
N LYS A 85 -0.66 10.27 2.25
CA LYS A 85 -1.23 10.51 3.59
C LYS A 85 -2.27 9.49 4.01
N LYS A 86 -2.95 8.85 3.04
CA LYS A 86 -3.92 7.78 3.26
C LYS A 86 -3.28 6.40 3.43
N THR A 87 -1.96 6.33 3.31
CA THR A 87 -1.19 5.08 3.34
C THR A 87 -0.31 4.94 4.58
N VAL A 88 -0.42 5.88 5.52
CA VAL A 88 0.34 5.90 6.78
C VAL A 88 -0.61 5.84 7.97
N GLY A 89 -0.08 5.57 9.17
CA GLY A 89 -0.89 5.29 10.35
C GLY A 89 -1.22 3.81 10.50
N ASN A 90 -2.20 3.48 11.33
CA ASN A 90 -2.62 2.09 11.55
C ASN A 90 -3.18 1.50 10.25
N ILE A 91 -2.87 0.22 9.99
CA ILE A 91 -3.28 -0.45 8.74
C ILE A 91 -4.80 -0.50 8.61
N GLU A 92 -5.51 -0.71 9.69
CA GLU A 92 -6.96 -0.77 9.75
C GLU A 92 -7.67 0.56 9.44
N ASP A 93 -6.96 1.68 9.60
CA ASP A 93 -7.48 3.03 9.33
C ASP A 93 -7.15 3.51 7.90
N ARG A 94 -6.35 2.75 7.15
CA ARG A 94 -5.94 3.12 5.80
C ARG A 94 -7.06 2.90 4.80
N GLU A 95 -7.12 3.79 3.83
CA GLU A 95 -8.17 3.74 2.80
C GLU A 95 -8.01 2.52 1.89
N LEU A 96 -9.14 1.94 1.47
CA LEU A 96 -9.19 0.96 0.39
C LEU A 96 -9.42 1.68 -0.93
N LEU A 97 -8.54 1.50 -1.89
CA LEU A 97 -8.64 2.11 -3.21
C LEU A 97 -8.80 1.05 -4.29
N VAL A 98 -9.77 1.24 -5.18
CA VAL A 98 -9.87 0.41 -6.39
C VAL A 98 -8.69 0.73 -7.30
N ASN A 99 -7.90 -0.28 -7.60
CA ASN A 99 -6.73 -0.11 -8.44
C ASN A 99 -7.13 0.30 -9.87
N ARG A 100 -6.39 1.23 -10.45
CA ARG A 100 -6.66 1.71 -11.82
C ARG A 100 -6.68 0.57 -12.86
N TRP A 101 -5.92 -0.49 -12.65
CA TRP A 101 -5.85 -1.63 -13.55
C TRP A 101 -7.11 -2.49 -13.58
N ASN A 102 -8.08 -2.29 -12.67
CA ASN A 102 -9.39 -2.92 -12.78
C ASN A 102 -10.11 -2.56 -14.09
N THR A 103 -9.84 -1.39 -14.67
CA THR A 103 -10.45 -0.96 -15.92
C THR A 103 -9.97 -1.74 -17.13
N GLU A 104 -8.86 -2.47 -17.02
CA GLU A 104 -8.29 -3.28 -18.09
C GLU A 104 -8.86 -4.72 -18.13
N PHE A 105 -9.65 -5.06 -17.13
CA PHE A 105 -10.27 -6.37 -16.97
C PHE A 105 -11.79 -6.30 -17.15
N VAL A 106 -12.22 -5.79 -18.30
CA VAL A 106 -13.66 -5.57 -18.63
C VAL A 106 -14.53 -6.83 -18.56
N HIS A 107 -13.94 -8.02 -18.59
CA HIS A 107 -14.65 -9.29 -18.44
C HIS A 107 -15.04 -9.60 -16.99
N ARG A 108 -14.57 -8.82 -16.01
CA ARG A 108 -14.89 -9.02 -14.59
C ARG A 108 -16.15 -8.27 -14.22
N PRO A 109 -17.11 -8.91 -13.55
CA PRO A 109 -18.39 -8.30 -13.23
C PRO A 109 -18.29 -7.25 -12.12
N ALA A 110 -17.21 -7.27 -11.34
CA ALA A 110 -16.95 -6.34 -10.24
C ALA A 110 -15.45 -6.08 -10.10
N PRO A 111 -15.05 -4.97 -9.48
CA PRO A 111 -13.66 -4.73 -9.12
C PRO A 111 -13.14 -5.86 -8.21
N ASP A 112 -11.97 -6.39 -8.52
CA ASP A 112 -11.30 -7.44 -7.76
C ASP A 112 -9.81 -7.16 -7.52
N TYR A 113 -9.34 -5.98 -7.97
CA TYR A 113 -7.98 -5.53 -7.74
C TYR A 113 -8.00 -4.22 -6.95
N PHE A 114 -7.63 -4.32 -5.67
CA PHE A 114 -7.66 -3.23 -4.72
C PHE A 114 -6.26 -2.93 -4.19
N GLN A 115 -6.06 -1.69 -3.76
CA GLN A 115 -4.93 -1.28 -2.93
C GLN A 115 -5.44 -1.09 -1.51
N THR A 116 -4.92 -1.89 -0.59
CA THR A 116 -5.27 -1.84 0.84
C THR A 116 -4.28 -1.02 1.65
N PHE A 117 -3.18 -0.61 1.01
CA PHE A 117 -2.07 0.10 1.63
C PHE A 117 -1.44 -0.58 2.85
N GLY A 118 -1.56 -1.91 2.94
CA GLY A 118 -0.77 -2.68 3.90
C GLY A 118 0.74 -2.50 3.74
N LEU A 119 1.18 -2.13 2.52
CA LEU A 119 2.49 -1.59 2.18
C LEU A 119 2.28 -0.13 1.76
N GLY A 120 2.43 0.80 2.68
CA GLY A 120 2.30 2.24 2.47
C GLY A 120 3.64 2.96 2.47
N PHE A 121 3.60 4.28 2.54
CA PHE A 121 4.82 5.09 2.47
C PHE A 121 5.77 4.83 3.64
N PHE A 122 5.26 4.63 4.84
CA PHE A 122 6.11 4.28 5.98
C PHE A 122 6.89 2.98 5.73
N GLU A 123 6.22 1.94 5.27
CA GLU A 123 6.84 0.65 5.00
C GLU A 123 7.82 0.72 3.81
N TYR A 124 7.58 1.56 2.81
CA TYR A 124 8.53 1.77 1.72
C TYR A 124 9.80 2.48 2.19
N PHE A 125 9.70 3.52 3.02
CA PHE A 125 10.87 4.16 3.62
C PHE A 125 11.65 3.19 4.50
N GLN A 126 10.95 2.42 5.32
CA GLN A 126 11.54 1.40 6.17
C GLN A 126 12.24 0.30 5.36
N LEU A 127 11.64 -0.15 4.24
CA LEU A 127 12.26 -1.12 3.34
C LEU A 127 13.52 -0.53 2.69
N ALA A 128 13.47 0.71 2.22
CA ALA A 128 14.63 1.37 1.62
C ALA A 128 15.81 1.43 2.60
N GLU A 129 15.55 1.86 3.84
CA GLU A 129 16.56 1.86 4.91
C GLU A 129 17.10 0.46 5.19
N ASP A 130 16.21 -0.54 5.29
CA ASP A 130 16.58 -1.92 5.60
C ASP A 130 17.52 -2.56 4.58
N ILE A 131 17.35 -2.24 3.30
CA ILE A 131 18.18 -2.79 2.22
C ILE A 131 19.33 -1.85 1.80
N GLY A 132 19.48 -0.70 2.47
CA GLY A 132 20.53 0.27 2.20
C GLY A 132 20.33 1.03 0.88
N ALA A 133 19.09 1.21 0.42
CA ALA A 133 18.75 1.93 -0.80
C ALA A 133 18.24 3.35 -0.49
N ALA A 134 18.56 4.32 -1.37
CA ALA A 134 17.96 5.65 -1.26
C ALA A 134 16.46 5.60 -1.63
N PRO A 135 15.54 6.14 -0.81
CA PRO A 135 14.13 6.20 -1.17
C PRO A 135 13.89 7.23 -2.28
N LEU A 136 13.14 6.84 -3.30
CA LEU A 136 12.70 7.71 -4.39
C LEU A 136 11.17 7.71 -4.48
N PRO A 137 10.47 8.43 -3.58
CA PRO A 137 9.01 8.51 -3.60
C PRO A 137 8.51 9.29 -4.80
N ILE A 138 7.43 8.81 -5.42
CA ILE A 138 6.77 9.46 -6.54
C ILE A 138 5.42 10.01 -6.07
N LEU A 139 5.17 11.29 -6.37
CA LEU A 139 3.96 12.00 -5.99
C LEU A 139 3.15 12.42 -7.21
N SER A 140 1.83 12.56 -7.01
CA SER A 140 0.95 13.13 -8.02
C SER A 140 1.21 14.64 -8.16
N CYS A 141 1.33 15.10 -9.39
CA CYS A 141 1.42 16.52 -9.74
C CYS A 141 0.10 17.09 -10.27
N GLY A 142 -1.03 16.43 -10.00
CA GLY A 142 -2.34 16.89 -10.45
C GLY A 142 -2.73 16.39 -11.86
N MET A 143 -2.20 15.22 -12.25
CA MET A 143 -2.53 14.58 -13.54
C MET A 143 -3.05 13.17 -13.27
N ALA A 144 -4.20 12.82 -13.85
CA ALA A 144 -4.69 11.46 -13.92
C ALA A 144 -4.09 10.72 -15.13
N CYS A 145 -4.13 9.38 -15.08
CA CYS A 145 -3.53 8.56 -16.12
C CYS A 145 -4.14 8.86 -17.50
N GLN A 146 -3.31 9.15 -18.49
CA GLN A 146 -3.69 9.50 -19.85
C GLN A 146 -4.48 8.41 -20.59
N PHE A 147 -4.34 7.15 -20.16
CA PHE A 147 -5.12 6.02 -20.70
C PHE A 147 -6.51 5.88 -20.09
N ASN A 148 -6.86 6.71 -19.11
CA ASN A 148 -8.16 6.74 -18.46
C ASN A 148 -8.83 8.10 -18.68
N THR A 149 -9.04 8.90 -17.63
CA THR A 149 -9.71 10.19 -17.77
C THR A 149 -8.81 11.29 -18.31
N ALA A 150 -7.50 11.18 -18.13
CA ALA A 150 -6.53 12.24 -18.44
C ALA A 150 -6.87 13.60 -17.81
N GLU A 151 -7.58 13.59 -16.67
CA GLU A 151 -7.92 14.80 -15.94
C GLU A 151 -6.67 15.56 -15.53
N LEU A 152 -6.76 16.88 -15.63
CA LEU A 152 -5.72 17.78 -15.15
C LEU A 152 -6.32 18.72 -14.10
N VAL A 153 -5.62 18.90 -13.00
CA VAL A 153 -5.98 19.94 -12.06
C VAL A 153 -5.67 21.32 -12.65
N PRO A 154 -6.56 22.31 -12.51
CA PRO A 154 -6.27 23.69 -12.92
C PRO A 154 -5.01 24.24 -12.23
N MET A 155 -4.23 25.06 -12.93
CA MET A 155 -2.96 25.58 -12.42
C MET A 155 -3.10 26.39 -11.12
N ASP A 156 -4.23 27.06 -10.94
CA ASP A 156 -4.58 27.81 -9.73
C ASP A 156 -5.06 26.92 -8.56
N GLN A 157 -5.11 25.61 -8.76
CA GLN A 157 -5.50 24.61 -7.75
C GLN A 157 -4.38 23.61 -7.44
N LEU A 158 -3.12 23.93 -7.75
CA LEU A 158 -1.97 23.07 -7.50
C LEU A 158 -1.49 23.07 -6.03
N ASP A 159 -1.86 24.06 -5.23
CA ASP A 159 -1.39 24.21 -3.86
C ASP A 159 -1.52 22.95 -3.01
N PRO A 160 -2.62 22.16 -3.04
CA PRO A 160 -2.72 20.94 -2.28
C PRO A 160 -1.65 19.88 -2.66
N TYR A 161 -1.27 19.82 -3.94
CA TYR A 161 -0.24 18.86 -4.42
C TYR A 161 1.16 19.30 -4.01
N ILE A 162 1.42 20.59 -4.03
CA ILE A 162 2.67 21.18 -3.51
C ILE A 162 2.76 20.92 -2.00
N GLN A 163 1.66 21.14 -1.27
CA GLN A 163 1.62 20.89 0.17
C GLN A 163 1.84 19.40 0.49
N ASP A 164 1.30 18.47 -0.31
CA ASP A 164 1.55 17.04 -0.16
C ASP A 164 3.04 16.69 -0.28
N ALA A 165 3.77 17.37 -1.16
CA ALA A 165 5.21 17.20 -1.30
C ALA A 165 6.00 17.77 -0.11
N LEU A 166 5.62 18.96 0.38
CA LEU A 166 6.24 19.57 1.56
C LEU A 166 6.00 18.71 2.82
N ASP A 167 4.78 18.25 3.00
CA ASP A 167 4.40 17.37 4.10
C ASP A 167 5.16 16.02 4.05
N LEU A 168 5.45 15.51 2.85
CA LEU A 168 6.25 14.29 2.71
C LEU A 168 7.71 14.50 3.11
N ILE A 169 8.27 15.66 2.80
CA ILE A 169 9.63 16.02 3.25
C ILE A 169 9.65 16.07 4.79
N GLU A 170 8.63 16.67 5.40
CA GLU A 170 8.47 16.68 6.85
C GLU A 170 8.32 15.27 7.42
N PHE A 171 7.49 14.42 6.80
CA PHE A 171 7.30 13.02 7.20
C PHE A 171 8.62 12.24 7.20
N ALA A 172 9.44 12.42 6.17
CA ALA A 172 10.69 11.69 6.03
C ALA A 172 11.82 12.23 6.92
N ASN A 173 11.86 13.53 7.21
CA ASN A 173 13.01 14.20 7.84
C ASN A 173 12.64 15.08 9.05
N GLY A 174 11.37 15.29 9.31
CA GLY A 174 10.92 16.16 10.39
C GLY A 174 11.15 15.56 11.78
N PRO A 175 11.24 16.41 12.79
CA PRO A 175 11.35 15.94 14.16
C PRO A 175 10.04 15.29 14.62
N THR A 176 10.12 14.34 15.55
CA THR A 176 8.94 13.64 16.11
C THR A 176 7.92 14.55 16.80
N THR A 177 8.24 15.83 16.98
CA THR A 177 7.35 16.86 17.51
C THR A 177 6.57 17.60 16.43
N SER A 178 6.91 17.42 15.17
CA SER A 178 6.20 18.04 14.06
C SER A 178 4.95 17.24 13.67
N LYS A 179 4.10 17.84 12.84
CA LYS A 179 2.82 17.22 12.46
C LYS A 179 3.00 15.87 11.77
N TRP A 180 3.93 15.79 10.83
CA TRP A 180 4.14 14.61 10.00
C TRP A 180 5.37 13.78 10.41
N GLY A 181 6.28 14.31 11.20
CA GLY A 181 7.45 13.57 11.70
C GLY A 181 7.18 12.68 12.92
N LYS A 182 5.92 12.45 13.29
CA LYS A 182 5.51 11.63 14.45
C LYS A 182 5.59 10.14 14.17
#